data_5934e7c53d48aeca85669e0e36fc8841
#
_entry.id   5934e7c53d48aeca85669e0e36fc8841
#
_cell.length_a   1.000
_cell.length_b   1.000
_cell.length_c   1.000
_cell.angle_alpha   90.00
_cell.angle_beta   90.00
_cell.angle_gamma   90.00
#
_symmetry.space_group_name_H-M   'P 1'
#
loop_
_entity.id
_entity.type
_entity.pdbx_description
1 polymer ?
#
loop_
_entity_poly.entity_id
_entity_poly.type
_entity_poly.pdbx_seq_one_letter_code
_entity_poly.pdbx_strand_id
1 'polypeptide(L)'
;MFSTELDPQLIGQHTAFDASKSTTFKATTGSQWKISYGDGSGAAGVVGTDTVTIGGVKVEGQTVELANQVSQSFVQDTNTDGLVGLAFSSLNTGEFSTCRTHRVALTMTSQ
;
A
#
# COMPACT_ATOMS: atom_id res chain seq x y z
N MET A 1 -1.73 0.02 -2.01
CA MET A 1 -2.74 0.92 -2.62
C MET A 1 -2.48 1.09 -4.10
N PHE A 2 -3.51 1.39 -4.86
CA PHE A 2 -3.34 1.76 -6.27
C PHE A 2 -2.46 2.98 -6.40
N SER A 3 -1.58 2.96 -7.39
CA SER A 3 -0.58 4.01 -7.59
C SER A 3 -0.61 4.45 -9.05
N THR A 4 -0.20 5.68 -9.31
CA THR A 4 -0.09 6.20 -10.69
C THR A 4 1.03 5.54 -11.49
N GLU A 5 1.82 4.66 -10.88
CA GLU A 5 2.81 3.82 -11.57
C GLU A 5 2.17 2.63 -12.30
N LEU A 6 0.90 2.32 -12.00
CA LEU A 6 0.13 1.32 -12.73
C LEU A 6 -0.21 1.80 -14.14
N ASP A 7 -0.38 0.84 -15.04
CA ASP A 7 -0.96 1.13 -16.36
C ASP A 7 -2.32 1.82 -16.18
N PRO A 8 -2.58 2.94 -16.89
CA PRO A 8 -3.87 3.64 -16.79
C PRO A 8 -5.09 2.76 -17.03
N GLN A 9 -4.97 1.71 -17.85
CA GLN A 9 -6.06 0.76 -18.07
C GLN A 9 -6.35 -0.08 -16.83
N LEU A 10 -5.34 -0.37 -16.01
CA LEU A 10 -5.51 -1.10 -14.75
C LEU A 10 -6.03 -0.20 -13.64
N ILE A 11 -5.68 1.07 -13.65
CA ILE A 11 -6.24 2.05 -12.70
C ILE A 11 -7.75 2.19 -12.92
N GLY A 12 -8.18 2.33 -14.17
CA GLY A 12 -9.59 2.39 -14.52
C GLY A 12 -10.34 3.46 -13.73
N GLN A 13 -11.32 3.03 -12.94
CA GLN A 13 -12.13 3.90 -12.09
C GLN A 13 -11.57 4.07 -10.67
N HIS A 14 -10.45 3.41 -10.34
CA HIS A 14 -9.83 3.54 -9.04
C HIS A 14 -9.15 4.90 -8.85
N THR A 15 -9.15 5.38 -7.62
CA THR A 15 -8.34 6.53 -7.22
C THR A 15 -6.92 6.05 -6.95
N ALA A 16 -5.96 6.56 -7.70
CA ALA A 16 -4.56 6.19 -7.55
C ALA A 16 -3.80 7.25 -6.75
N PHE A 17 -2.92 6.79 -5.88
CA PHE A 17 -2.01 7.65 -5.14
C PHE A 17 -0.86 8.09 -6.07
N ASP A 18 -0.65 9.39 -6.15
CA ASP A 18 0.45 9.99 -6.91
C ASP A 18 1.53 10.48 -5.94
N ALA A 19 2.60 9.71 -5.83
CA ALA A 19 3.70 10.03 -4.94
C ALA A 19 4.40 11.35 -5.31
N SER A 20 4.36 11.74 -6.57
CA SER A 20 4.98 12.99 -7.04
C SER A 20 4.26 14.24 -6.51
N LYS A 21 3.00 14.11 -6.12
CA LYS A 21 2.20 15.20 -5.55
C LYS A 21 2.28 15.29 -4.04
N SER A 22 2.85 14.30 -3.38
CA SER A 22 3.03 14.32 -1.94
C SER A 22 4.33 15.04 -1.57
N THR A 23 4.26 15.97 -0.63
CA THR A 23 5.43 16.70 -0.13
C THR A 23 6.18 15.92 0.95
N THR A 24 5.58 14.88 1.49
CA THR A 24 6.11 14.08 2.61
C THR A 24 6.51 12.66 2.22
N PHE A 25 6.20 12.24 1.00
CA PHE A 25 6.55 10.91 0.50
C PHE A 25 8.05 10.78 0.27
N LYS A 26 8.61 9.67 0.76
CA LYS A 26 10.01 9.29 0.52
C LYS A 26 10.06 7.87 -0.01
N ALA A 27 10.56 7.70 -1.22
CA ALA A 27 10.77 6.37 -1.80
C ALA A 27 11.87 5.63 -1.04
N THR A 28 11.67 4.34 -0.79
CA THR A 28 12.70 3.46 -0.23
C THR A 28 13.41 2.77 -1.38
N THR A 29 14.65 3.17 -1.63
CA THR A 29 15.43 2.64 -2.75
C THR A 29 15.71 1.15 -2.60
N GLY A 30 15.46 0.37 -3.66
CA GLY A 30 15.75 -1.06 -3.70
C GLY A 30 14.75 -1.94 -2.97
N SER A 31 13.72 -1.37 -2.39
CA SER A 31 12.69 -2.13 -1.67
C SER A 31 11.48 -2.39 -2.55
N GLN A 32 11.10 -3.66 -2.66
CA GLN A 32 9.93 -4.11 -3.38
C GLN A 32 9.09 -4.99 -2.45
N TRP A 33 7.81 -5.06 -2.72
CA TRP A 33 6.89 -5.94 -2.01
C TRP A 33 6.08 -6.78 -2.99
N LYS A 34 5.67 -7.94 -2.53
CA LYS A 34 4.79 -8.83 -3.27
C LYS A 34 3.92 -9.59 -2.29
N ILE A 35 2.64 -9.72 -2.61
CA ILE A 35 1.71 -10.50 -1.83
C ILE A 35 0.87 -11.39 -2.74
N SER A 36 0.60 -12.61 -2.27
CA SER A 36 -0.29 -13.55 -2.93
C SER A 36 -1.31 -14.03 -1.92
N TYR A 37 -2.58 -14.01 -2.31
CA TYR A 37 -3.69 -14.45 -1.47
C TYR A 37 -4.12 -15.88 -1.83
N GLY A 38 -4.85 -16.52 -0.91
CA GLY A 38 -5.28 -17.90 -1.09
C GLY A 38 -6.24 -18.13 -2.26
N ASP A 39 -6.89 -17.08 -2.76
CA ASP A 39 -7.78 -17.13 -3.92
C ASP A 39 -7.03 -17.00 -5.27
N GLY A 40 -5.70 -16.94 -5.25
CA GLY A 40 -4.88 -16.74 -6.44
C GLY A 40 -4.68 -15.30 -6.85
N SER A 41 -5.32 -14.33 -6.16
CA SER A 41 -5.08 -12.91 -6.41
C SER A 41 -3.75 -12.47 -5.80
N GLY A 42 -3.23 -11.34 -6.26
CA GLY A 42 -1.99 -10.80 -5.73
C GLY A 42 -1.73 -9.38 -6.21
N ALA A 43 -0.72 -8.80 -5.62
CA ALA A 43 -0.22 -7.50 -6.00
C ALA A 43 1.28 -7.40 -5.69
N ALA A 44 1.94 -6.49 -6.35
CA ALA A 44 3.35 -6.20 -6.12
C ALA A 44 3.62 -4.72 -6.41
N GLY A 45 4.72 -4.23 -5.91
CA GLY A 45 5.11 -2.85 -6.17
C GLY A 45 6.31 -2.39 -5.37
N VAL A 46 6.34 -1.10 -5.15
CA VAL A 46 7.43 -0.41 -4.46
C VAL A 46 6.99 0.06 -3.07
N VAL A 47 7.97 0.37 -2.25
CA VAL A 47 7.76 0.77 -0.86
C VAL A 47 8.28 2.19 -0.67
N GLY A 48 7.60 2.94 0.15
CA GLY A 48 8.05 4.25 0.59
C GLY A 48 7.51 4.57 1.97
N THR A 49 7.79 5.78 2.44
CA THR A 49 7.24 6.29 3.70
C THR A 49 6.51 7.59 3.45
N ASP A 50 5.45 7.82 4.17
CA ASP A 50 4.67 9.06 4.10
C ASP A 50 3.98 9.32 5.44
N THR A 51 3.42 10.50 5.56
CA THR A 51 2.56 10.86 6.68
C THR A 51 1.14 10.36 6.40
N VAL A 52 0.60 9.58 7.32
CA VAL A 52 -0.76 9.01 7.20
C VAL A 52 -1.61 9.54 8.35
N THR A 53 -2.79 10.05 8.02
CA THR A 53 -3.76 10.53 9.00
C THR A 53 -5.04 9.72 8.86
N ILE A 54 -5.46 9.09 9.95
CA ILE A 54 -6.69 8.29 10.03
C ILE A 54 -7.44 8.70 11.29
N GLY A 55 -8.69 9.13 11.15
CA GLY A 55 -9.53 9.49 12.29
C GLY A 55 -8.95 10.60 13.17
N GLY A 56 -8.22 11.54 12.59
CA GLY A 56 -7.55 12.62 13.33
C GLY A 56 -6.20 12.23 13.95
N VAL A 57 -5.78 10.98 13.84
CA VAL A 57 -4.46 10.51 14.30
C VAL A 57 -3.47 10.57 13.15
N LYS A 58 -2.40 11.33 13.35
CA LYS A 58 -1.34 11.54 12.37
C LYS A 58 -0.11 10.69 12.73
N VAL A 59 0.39 9.92 11.77
CA VAL A 59 1.62 9.13 11.90
C VAL A 59 2.59 9.56 10.80
N GLU A 60 3.75 10.02 11.20
CA GLU A 60 4.83 10.39 10.29
C GLU A 60 5.75 9.19 10.02
N GLY A 61 6.29 9.11 8.80
CA GLY A 61 7.21 8.04 8.44
C GLY A 61 6.57 6.65 8.39
N GLN A 62 5.25 6.61 8.13
CA GLN A 62 4.55 5.34 7.94
C GLN A 62 4.96 4.69 6.63
N THR A 63 5.34 3.43 6.69
CA THR A 63 5.61 2.63 5.49
C THR A 63 4.32 2.44 4.71
N VAL A 64 4.36 2.78 3.44
CA VAL A 64 3.25 2.59 2.49
C VAL A 64 3.71 1.76 1.31
N GLU A 65 2.84 0.91 0.83
CA GLU A 65 3.10 0.02 -0.29
C GLU A 65 2.30 0.50 -1.50
N LEU A 66 3.02 0.87 -2.56
CA LEU A 66 2.46 1.36 -3.81
C LEU A 66 2.46 0.23 -4.83
N ALA A 67 1.27 -0.16 -5.29
CA ALA A 67 1.13 -1.21 -6.28
C ALA A 67 1.47 -0.68 -7.68
N ASN A 68 2.35 -1.39 -8.37
CA ASN A 68 2.59 -1.22 -9.80
C ASN A 68 2.22 -2.48 -10.60
N GLN A 69 1.79 -3.54 -9.91
CA GLN A 69 1.20 -4.75 -10.49
C GLN A 69 0.06 -5.20 -9.60
N VAL A 70 -1.09 -5.45 -10.18
CA VAL A 70 -2.28 -5.96 -9.48
C VAL A 70 -2.97 -7.01 -10.33
N SER A 71 -3.57 -8.00 -9.66
CA SER A 71 -4.39 -8.99 -10.35
C SER A 71 -5.73 -8.40 -10.80
N GLN A 72 -6.34 -9.05 -11.78
CA GLN A 72 -7.59 -8.59 -12.39
C GLN A 72 -8.74 -8.46 -11.38
N SER A 73 -8.77 -9.31 -10.35
CA SER A 73 -9.79 -9.23 -9.30
C SER A 73 -9.80 -7.89 -8.55
N PHE A 74 -8.62 -7.30 -8.35
CA PHE A 74 -8.52 -5.97 -7.73
C PHE A 74 -8.95 -4.86 -8.68
N VAL A 75 -8.64 -5.00 -9.95
CA VAL A 75 -9.07 -4.05 -10.98
C VAL A 75 -10.60 -4.01 -11.10
N GLN A 76 -11.24 -5.18 -11.01
CA GLN A 76 -12.70 -5.31 -11.11
C GLN A 76 -13.45 -4.84 -9.86
N ASP A 77 -12.81 -4.87 -8.70
CA ASP A 77 -13.40 -4.35 -7.46
C ASP A 77 -13.26 -2.83 -7.41
N THR A 78 -14.28 -2.14 -7.91
CA THR A 78 -14.29 -0.67 -7.99
C THR A 78 -14.61 0.02 -6.66
N ASN A 79 -14.89 -0.74 -5.61
CA ASN A 79 -15.26 -0.20 -4.31
C ASN A 79 -14.06 0.05 -3.39
N THR A 80 -12.88 -0.49 -3.71
CA THR A 80 -11.68 -0.36 -2.91
C THR A 80 -10.51 0.12 -3.75
N ASP A 81 -9.78 1.11 -3.23
CA ASP A 81 -8.57 1.66 -3.87
C ASP A 81 -7.28 1.20 -3.16
N GLY A 82 -7.44 0.42 -2.13
CA GLY A 82 -6.35 -0.10 -1.32
C GLY A 82 -6.85 -0.69 -0.03
N LEU A 83 -5.94 -1.08 0.84
CA LEU A 83 -6.26 -1.74 2.10
C LEU A 83 -5.37 -1.31 3.22
N VAL A 84 -5.95 -1.30 4.41
CA VAL A 84 -5.26 -1.08 5.67
C VAL A 84 -5.30 -2.37 6.46
N GLY A 85 -4.14 -2.99 6.66
CA GLY A 85 -4.00 -4.17 7.51
C GLY A 85 -3.77 -3.77 8.96
N LEU A 86 -4.61 -4.28 9.86
CA LEU A 86 -4.51 -4.03 11.30
C LEU A 86 -4.08 -5.32 12.02
N ALA A 87 -2.93 -5.85 11.64
CA ALA A 87 -2.38 -7.06 12.21
C ALA A 87 -1.15 -6.76 13.08
N PHE A 88 -0.72 -7.76 13.85
CA PHE A 88 0.53 -7.67 14.59
C PHE A 88 1.71 -7.58 13.63
N SER A 89 2.72 -6.78 13.99
CA SER A 89 3.93 -6.60 13.19
C SER A 89 4.69 -7.90 12.91
N SER A 90 4.54 -8.90 13.79
CA SER A 90 5.15 -10.23 13.61
C SER A 90 4.60 -11.00 12.41
N LEU A 91 3.44 -10.61 11.88
CA LEU A 91 2.84 -11.21 10.69
C LEU A 91 3.25 -10.50 9.40
N ASN A 92 4.02 -9.44 9.50
CA ASN A 92 4.52 -8.72 8.34
C ASN A 92 5.62 -9.54 7.66
N THR A 93 5.44 -9.85 6.37
CA THR A 93 6.41 -10.60 5.57
C THR A 93 7.48 -9.71 4.94
N GLY A 94 7.34 -8.40 5.06
CA GLY A 94 8.35 -7.43 4.60
C GLY A 94 9.37 -7.10 5.69
N GLU A 95 10.57 -6.75 5.29
CA GLU A 95 11.62 -6.28 6.21
C GLU A 95 11.36 -4.86 6.75
N PHE A 96 10.15 -4.36 6.56
CA PHE A 96 9.83 -2.96 6.86
C PHE A 96 9.26 -2.82 8.26
N SER A 97 9.80 -1.83 8.95
CA SER A 97 9.31 -1.42 10.24
C SER A 97 7.86 -0.94 10.13
N THR A 98 6.96 -1.72 10.66
CA THR A 98 5.60 -1.30 10.92
C THR A 98 5.55 -0.17 11.94
N CYS A 99 4.48 0.57 11.97
CA CYS A 99 4.30 1.73 12.83
C CYS A 99 4.88 1.53 14.24
N ARG A 100 5.99 2.17 14.52
CA ARG A 100 6.71 2.03 15.80
C ARG A 100 5.92 2.54 17.00
N THR A 101 4.94 3.39 16.77
CA THR A 101 4.31 4.14 17.86
C THR A 101 3.05 3.49 18.41
N HIS A 102 2.41 2.58 17.69
CA HIS A 102 1.12 2.02 18.11
C HIS A 102 0.95 0.51 17.93
N ARG A 103 2.02 -0.23 17.66
CA ARG A 103 1.99 -1.70 17.48
C ARG A 103 0.98 -2.20 16.43
N VAL A 104 0.54 -1.34 15.55
CA VAL A 104 -0.39 -1.68 14.48
C VAL A 104 0.35 -1.52 13.17
N ALA A 105 0.49 -2.62 12.44
CA ALA A 105 0.98 -2.58 11.08
C ALA A 105 -0.10 -2.01 10.18
N LEU A 106 0.12 -0.80 9.68
CA LEU A 106 -0.66 -0.29 8.56
C LEU A 106 -0.08 -0.85 7.27
N THR A 107 -0.39 -2.09 6.99
CA THR A 107 -0.14 -2.66 5.67
C THR A 107 -1.35 -2.34 4.82
N MET A 108 -1.17 -1.49 3.84
CA MET A 108 -2.22 -1.19 2.87
C MET A 108 -2.32 -2.37 1.92
N THR A 109 -2.92 -3.45 2.37
CA THR A 109 -3.16 -4.66 1.58
C THR A 109 -4.64 -4.87 1.37
N SER A 110 -5.00 -5.32 0.20
CA SER A 110 -6.37 -5.55 -0.25
C SER A 110 -6.95 -6.87 0.28
N GLN A 111 -8.18 -6.92 0.60
CA GLN A 111 -8.90 -8.17 0.84
C GLN A 111 -9.10 -8.96 -0.43
#